data_454634a67e56768052e70689a8af9dda
#
_entry.id   454634a67e56768052e70689a8af9dda
#
_cell.length_a   1.000
_cell.length_b   1.000
_cell.length_c   1.000
_cell.angle_alpha   90.00
_cell.angle_beta   90.00
_cell.angle_gamma   90.00
#
_symmetry.space_group_name_H-M   'P 1'
#
loop_
_entity.id
_entity.type
_entity.pdbx_description
1 polymer ?
#
loop_
_entity_poly.entity_id
_entity_poly.type
_entity_poly.pdbx_seq_one_letter_code
_entity_poly.pdbx_strand_id
1 'polypeptide(L)'
;MLTAVGDVMRRAYEKGWITTRDGNISLRRRNSDILYVTPSGWRKTIIHPEHIVRVKINNEGELNIPSGVTPSGELEMHRLLQIENTCTRAVVHLHPTHIVAAMFAGWDLQRLAASFPEVNRYTRVGPSVPVLPATSKDLAEQTFAAMTDIMGNRIYDVVGQGGHGVCAVAGDPWAAYEHIERLDHICEIVLKSGVRPHNQENK
;
A
#
# COMPACT_ATOMS: atom_id res chain seq x y z
N MET A 1 -18.40 2.20 -2.26
CA MET A 1 -17.00 2.59 -2.06
C MET A 1 -16.48 2.16 -0.68
N LEU A 2 -17.12 2.55 0.45
CA LEU A 2 -16.68 2.08 1.79
C LEU A 2 -16.87 0.55 1.98
N THR A 3 -17.89 -0.05 1.39
CA THR A 3 -18.07 -1.52 1.39
C THR A 3 -16.87 -2.24 0.80
N ALA A 4 -16.31 -1.72 -0.30
CA ALA A 4 -15.14 -2.30 -0.94
C ALA A 4 -13.90 -2.37 -0.02
N VAL A 5 -13.80 -1.50 1.00
CA VAL A 5 -12.72 -1.57 1.99
C VAL A 5 -12.78 -2.88 2.77
N GLY A 6 -13.96 -3.24 3.29
CA GLY A 6 -14.16 -4.50 4.01
C GLY A 6 -13.97 -5.72 3.11
N ASP A 7 -14.45 -5.63 1.85
CA ASP A 7 -14.34 -6.72 0.89
C ASP A 7 -12.86 -7.00 0.54
N VAL A 8 -12.08 -5.96 0.25
CA VAL A 8 -10.64 -6.08 -0.04
C VAL A 8 -9.88 -6.62 1.18
N MET A 9 -10.19 -6.16 2.40
CA MET A 9 -9.54 -6.66 3.61
C MET A 9 -9.84 -8.16 3.85
N ARG A 10 -11.09 -8.60 3.63
CA ARG A 10 -11.45 -10.02 3.69
C ARG A 10 -10.71 -10.83 2.63
N ARG A 11 -10.67 -10.32 1.40
CA ARG A 11 -9.96 -10.99 0.31
C ARG A 11 -8.47 -11.12 0.58
N ALA A 12 -7.83 -10.08 1.12
CA ALA A 12 -6.42 -10.11 1.51
C ALA A 12 -6.17 -11.13 2.63
N TYR A 13 -7.08 -11.24 3.60
CA TYR A 13 -7.00 -12.26 4.65
C TYR A 13 -7.14 -13.69 4.08
N GLU A 14 -8.11 -13.93 3.20
CA GLU A 14 -8.32 -15.23 2.53
C GLU A 14 -7.09 -15.66 1.70
N LYS A 15 -6.41 -14.71 1.08
CA LYS A 15 -5.15 -14.93 0.35
C LYS A 15 -3.94 -15.21 1.27
N GLY A 16 -4.08 -15.01 2.59
CA GLY A 16 -2.96 -15.10 3.53
C GLY A 16 -1.96 -13.93 3.41
N TRP A 17 -2.39 -12.81 2.85
CA TRP A 17 -1.55 -11.61 2.71
C TRP A 17 -1.52 -10.74 3.94
N ILE A 18 -2.47 -10.92 4.83
CA ILE A 18 -2.51 -10.25 6.13
C ILE A 18 -2.89 -11.24 7.22
N THR A 19 -2.45 -10.97 8.44
CA THR A 19 -3.00 -11.63 9.63
C THR A 19 -4.30 -10.94 10.06
N THR A 20 -4.87 -11.39 11.15
CA THR A 20 -6.19 -10.90 11.62
C THR A 20 -6.26 -9.38 11.77
N ARG A 21 -5.14 -8.71 12.12
CA ARG A 21 -5.12 -7.29 12.47
C ARG A 21 -4.24 -6.41 11.60
N ASP A 22 -3.48 -7.01 10.70
CA ASP A 22 -2.54 -6.29 9.84
C ASP A 22 -3.21 -5.70 8.61
N GLY A 23 -2.46 -4.86 7.90
CA GLY A 23 -2.93 -4.18 6.72
C GLY A 23 -3.94 -3.07 7.02
N ASN A 24 -4.05 -2.15 6.11
CA ASN A 24 -4.97 -1.02 6.23
C ASN A 24 -5.29 -0.42 4.86
N ILE A 25 -6.43 0.26 4.81
CA ILE A 25 -6.92 0.93 3.60
C ILE A 25 -7.44 2.31 3.97
N SER A 26 -7.18 3.28 3.11
CA SER A 26 -7.86 4.56 3.20
C SER A 26 -8.50 4.96 1.88
N LEU A 27 -9.52 5.81 1.99
CA LEU A 27 -10.25 6.39 0.88
C LEU A 27 -10.42 7.89 1.08
N ARG A 28 -10.33 8.64 -0.04
CA ARG A 28 -10.69 10.06 -0.08
C ARG A 28 -11.45 10.36 -1.36
N ARG A 29 -12.58 11.03 -1.28
CA ARG A 29 -13.26 11.54 -2.46
C ARG A 29 -12.52 12.78 -2.99
N ARG A 30 -12.61 13.00 -4.29
CA ARG A 30 -12.03 14.19 -4.92
C ARG A 30 -12.58 15.46 -4.27
N ASN A 31 -11.70 16.38 -3.93
CA ASN A 31 -12.03 17.66 -3.28
C ASN A 31 -12.78 17.51 -1.94
N SER A 32 -12.66 16.35 -1.27
CA SER A 32 -13.22 16.14 0.05
C SER A 32 -12.20 16.51 1.13
N ASP A 33 -12.69 17.10 2.21
CA ASP A 33 -11.95 17.33 3.45
C ASP A 33 -12.01 16.10 4.40
N ILE A 34 -12.54 14.97 3.92
CA ILE A 34 -12.67 13.75 4.70
C ILE A 34 -11.78 12.64 4.13
N LEU A 35 -10.90 12.12 4.97
CA LEU A 35 -10.15 10.89 4.79
C LEU A 35 -10.85 9.77 5.58
N TYR A 36 -11.20 8.71 4.89
CA TYR A 36 -11.74 7.49 5.49
C TYR A 36 -10.61 6.48 5.62
N VAL A 37 -10.38 5.92 6.81
CA VAL A 37 -9.30 4.96 7.06
C VAL A 37 -9.76 3.83 7.96
N THR A 38 -9.24 2.63 7.76
CA THR A 38 -9.52 1.48 8.61
C THR A 38 -9.07 1.75 10.05
N PRO A 39 -9.85 1.28 11.06
CA PRO A 39 -9.50 1.45 12.46
C PRO A 39 -8.28 0.61 12.86
N SER A 40 -7.52 1.11 13.84
CA SER A 40 -6.44 0.35 14.48
C SER A 40 -6.99 -0.77 15.37
N GLY A 41 -6.27 -1.88 15.46
CA GLY A 41 -6.56 -2.98 16.39
C GLY A 41 -7.81 -3.81 16.06
N TRP A 42 -8.58 -3.47 15.05
CA TRP A 42 -9.75 -4.24 14.62
C TRP A 42 -9.38 -5.46 13.79
N ARG A 43 -10.20 -6.51 13.91
CA ARG A 43 -10.11 -7.69 13.03
C ARG A 43 -10.52 -7.31 11.62
N LYS A 44 -9.64 -7.49 10.65
CA LYS A 44 -9.85 -7.03 9.27
C LYS A 44 -10.97 -7.77 8.54
N THR A 45 -11.27 -9.01 8.97
CA THR A 45 -12.37 -9.82 8.39
C THR A 45 -13.77 -9.33 8.71
N ILE A 46 -13.94 -8.49 9.75
CA ILE A 46 -15.24 -7.98 10.19
C ILE A 46 -15.39 -6.46 10.01
N ILE A 47 -14.55 -5.85 9.18
CA ILE A 47 -14.68 -4.42 8.90
C ILE A 47 -15.87 -4.19 7.97
N HIS A 48 -16.78 -3.33 8.42
CA HIS A 48 -17.94 -2.81 7.69
C HIS A 48 -17.84 -1.28 7.58
N PRO A 49 -18.63 -0.63 6.71
CA PRO A 49 -18.59 0.82 6.50
C PRO A 49 -18.71 1.66 7.78
N GLU A 50 -19.51 1.22 8.75
CA GLU A 50 -19.71 1.88 10.04
C GLU A 50 -18.47 1.88 10.95
N HIS A 51 -17.53 0.97 10.72
CA HIS A 51 -16.28 0.87 11.50
C HIS A 51 -15.17 1.78 10.95
N ILE A 52 -15.34 2.31 9.73
CA ILE A 52 -14.34 3.15 9.08
C ILE A 52 -14.24 4.50 9.78
N VAL A 53 -13.03 4.85 10.20
CA VAL A 53 -12.76 6.12 10.86
C VAL A 53 -12.82 7.26 9.85
N ARG A 54 -13.58 8.31 10.16
CA ARG A 54 -13.67 9.53 9.36
C ARG A 54 -12.76 10.58 9.97
N VAL A 55 -11.66 10.87 9.32
CA VAL A 55 -10.70 11.89 9.74
C VAL A 55 -10.92 13.13 8.90
N LYS A 56 -11.16 14.27 9.55
CA LYS A 56 -11.32 15.55 8.86
C LYS A 56 -9.95 16.18 8.62
N ILE A 57 -9.75 16.70 7.41
CA ILE A 57 -8.54 17.44 7.00
C ILE A 57 -8.87 18.93 7.06
N ASN A 58 -8.10 19.71 7.80
CA ASN A 58 -8.26 21.16 7.81
C ASN A 58 -7.59 21.83 6.59
N ASN A 59 -7.70 23.14 6.45
CA ASN A 59 -7.13 23.90 5.32
C ASN A 59 -5.59 23.87 5.30
N GLU A 60 -4.94 23.58 6.43
CA GLU A 60 -3.49 23.44 6.56
C GLU A 60 -2.99 22.00 6.32
N GLY A 61 -3.92 21.08 5.98
CA GLY A 61 -3.61 19.67 5.75
C GLY A 61 -3.45 18.83 7.03
N GLU A 62 -3.76 19.39 8.19
CA GLU A 62 -3.72 18.68 9.47
C GLU A 62 -4.97 17.81 9.68
N LEU A 63 -4.78 16.71 10.39
CA LEU A 63 -5.82 15.72 10.64
C LEU A 63 -6.53 15.96 11.96
N ASN A 64 -7.85 16.12 11.91
CA ASN A 64 -8.70 16.16 13.08
C ASN A 64 -9.37 14.79 13.25
N ILE A 65 -8.89 14.03 14.25
CA ILE A 65 -9.38 12.69 14.58
C ILE A 65 -10.50 12.82 15.61
N PRO A 66 -11.68 12.24 15.36
CA PRO A 66 -12.77 12.26 16.33
C PRO A 66 -12.37 11.58 17.66
N SER A 67 -12.89 12.08 18.78
CA SER A 67 -12.66 11.46 20.09
C SER A 67 -13.24 10.05 20.14
N GLY A 68 -12.57 9.15 20.87
CA GLY A 68 -13.03 7.77 21.09
C GLY A 68 -12.78 6.79 19.94
N VAL A 69 -12.12 7.22 18.86
CA VAL A 69 -11.72 6.34 17.75
C VAL A 69 -10.22 6.41 17.51
N THR A 70 -9.64 5.29 17.09
CA THR A 70 -8.21 5.19 16.76
C THR A 70 -8.07 4.74 15.31
N PRO A 71 -7.61 5.62 14.40
CA PRO A 71 -7.32 5.24 13.02
C PRO A 71 -6.08 4.34 12.97
N SER A 72 -5.81 3.76 11.78
CA SER A 72 -4.58 2.99 11.54
C SER A 72 -3.34 3.74 12.04
N GLY A 73 -2.37 2.99 12.61
CA GLY A 73 -1.08 3.54 13.01
C GLY A 73 -0.25 4.10 11.85
N GLU A 74 -0.58 3.73 10.61
CA GLU A 74 0.06 4.23 9.39
C GLU A 74 -0.69 5.42 8.75
N LEU A 75 -1.51 6.12 9.55
CA LEU A 75 -2.32 7.25 9.09
C LEU A 75 -1.49 8.31 8.35
N GLU A 76 -0.24 8.55 8.77
CA GLU A 76 0.63 9.55 8.14
C GLU A 76 0.97 9.17 6.68
N MET A 77 1.26 7.90 6.41
CA MET A 77 1.48 7.42 5.05
C MET A 77 0.23 7.62 4.18
N HIS A 78 -0.95 7.28 4.72
CA HIS A 78 -2.22 7.50 4.03
C HIS A 78 -2.48 8.99 3.77
N ARG A 79 -2.15 9.86 4.73
CA ARG A 79 -2.29 11.31 4.60
C ARG A 79 -1.44 11.84 3.45
N LEU A 80 -0.15 11.56 3.46
CA LEU A 80 0.78 12.03 2.43
C LEU A 80 0.32 11.59 1.03
N LEU A 81 0.01 10.32 0.85
CA LEU A 81 -0.38 9.76 -0.45
C LEU A 81 -1.73 10.28 -0.97
N GLN A 82 -2.62 10.75 -0.09
CA GLN A 82 -3.95 11.21 -0.49
C GLN A 82 -4.13 12.73 -0.48
N ILE A 83 -3.36 13.46 0.34
CA ILE A 83 -3.48 14.92 0.44
C ILE A 83 -2.57 15.57 -0.59
N GLU A 84 -1.30 15.15 -0.61
CA GLU A 84 -0.30 15.71 -1.52
C GLU A 84 -0.56 15.27 -2.99
N ASN A 85 -1.25 14.15 -3.19
CA ASN A 85 -1.56 13.63 -4.53
C ASN A 85 -3.07 13.60 -4.82
N THR A 86 -3.56 14.59 -5.54
CA THR A 86 -4.99 14.74 -5.84
C THR A 86 -5.58 13.64 -6.74
N CYS A 87 -4.74 12.85 -7.42
CA CYS A 87 -5.20 11.74 -8.27
C CYS A 87 -5.41 10.44 -7.50
N THR A 88 -4.80 10.28 -6.32
CA THR A 88 -4.98 9.11 -5.47
C THR A 88 -6.32 9.20 -4.72
N ARG A 89 -7.10 8.13 -4.77
CA ARG A 89 -8.38 8.02 -4.07
C ARG A 89 -8.45 6.87 -3.10
N ALA A 90 -7.67 5.83 -3.33
CA ALA A 90 -7.51 4.69 -2.45
C ALA A 90 -6.02 4.44 -2.22
N VAL A 91 -5.66 4.17 -0.99
CA VAL A 91 -4.35 3.66 -0.58
C VAL A 91 -4.60 2.32 0.11
N VAL A 92 -3.95 1.28 -0.36
CA VAL A 92 -4.03 -0.09 0.17
C VAL A 92 -2.64 -0.52 0.62
N HIS A 93 -2.50 -0.84 1.90
CA HIS A 93 -1.29 -1.40 2.48
C HIS A 93 -1.57 -2.81 2.96
N LEU A 94 -0.80 -3.78 2.45
CA LEU A 94 -0.91 -5.22 2.75
C LEU A 94 0.49 -5.83 2.88
N HIS A 95 0.55 -7.09 3.37
CA HIS A 95 1.79 -7.85 3.58
C HIS A 95 1.82 -9.14 2.74
N PRO A 96 1.75 -9.07 1.39
CA PRO A 96 1.71 -10.26 0.53
C PRO A 96 2.97 -11.09 0.70
N THR A 97 2.80 -12.37 0.99
CA THR A 97 3.90 -13.26 1.37
C THR A 97 4.97 -13.38 0.30
N HIS A 98 4.57 -13.48 -0.98
CA HIS A 98 5.55 -13.65 -2.06
C HIS A 98 6.32 -12.36 -2.35
N ILE A 99 5.68 -11.21 -2.27
CA ILE A 99 6.37 -9.92 -2.44
C ILE A 99 7.38 -9.71 -1.32
N VAL A 100 6.96 -9.93 -0.06
CA VAL A 100 7.86 -9.80 1.10
C VAL A 100 9.01 -10.79 1.01
N ALA A 101 8.74 -12.04 0.63
CA ALA A 101 9.77 -13.06 0.44
C ALA A 101 10.73 -12.71 -0.71
N ALA A 102 10.23 -12.17 -1.82
CA ALA A 102 11.06 -11.74 -2.94
C ALA A 102 12.01 -10.61 -2.52
N MET A 103 11.50 -9.59 -1.83
CA MET A 103 12.34 -8.51 -1.29
C MET A 103 13.38 -9.04 -0.29
N PHE A 104 12.98 -9.95 0.60
CA PHE A 104 13.89 -10.57 1.57
C PHE A 104 14.99 -11.40 0.88
N ALA A 105 14.67 -12.05 -0.24
CA ALA A 105 15.64 -12.76 -1.07
C ALA A 105 16.53 -11.84 -1.91
N GLY A 106 16.34 -10.52 -1.86
CA GLY A 106 17.13 -9.53 -2.60
C GLY A 106 16.65 -9.22 -4.01
N TRP A 107 15.42 -9.60 -4.37
CA TRP A 107 14.85 -9.21 -5.65
C TRP A 107 14.51 -7.74 -5.71
N ASP A 108 14.92 -7.08 -6.79
CA ASP A 108 14.43 -5.75 -7.17
C ASP A 108 13.06 -5.89 -7.83
N LEU A 109 12.02 -5.46 -7.16
CA LEU A 109 10.63 -5.60 -7.63
C LEU A 109 10.37 -4.83 -8.94
N GLN A 110 11.01 -3.69 -9.13
CA GLN A 110 10.85 -2.87 -10.33
C GLN A 110 11.45 -3.58 -11.54
N ARG A 111 12.66 -4.12 -11.41
CA ARG A 111 13.31 -4.92 -12.46
C ARG A 111 12.55 -6.21 -12.72
N LEU A 112 12.07 -6.86 -11.67
CA LEU A 112 11.27 -8.06 -11.80
C LEU A 112 10.01 -7.78 -12.63
N ALA A 113 9.25 -6.75 -12.29
CA ALA A 113 8.04 -6.36 -13.00
C ALA A 113 8.31 -6.03 -14.48
N ALA A 114 9.42 -5.37 -14.78
CA ALA A 114 9.82 -5.05 -16.15
C ALA A 114 10.04 -6.31 -17.02
N SER A 115 10.36 -7.46 -16.41
CA SER A 115 10.55 -8.75 -17.10
C SER A 115 9.22 -9.45 -17.43
N PHE A 116 8.09 -8.95 -16.93
CA PHE A 116 6.75 -9.51 -17.16
C PHE A 116 5.86 -8.51 -17.92
N PRO A 117 5.71 -8.67 -19.26
CA PRO A 117 5.04 -7.68 -20.11
C PRO A 117 3.63 -7.29 -19.66
N GLU A 118 2.87 -8.26 -19.13
CA GLU A 118 1.50 -8.01 -18.68
C GLU A 118 1.47 -7.15 -17.41
N VAL A 119 2.34 -7.40 -16.45
CA VAL A 119 2.46 -6.55 -15.26
C VAL A 119 2.84 -5.14 -15.67
N ASN A 120 3.87 -5.00 -16.47
CA ASN A 120 4.37 -3.71 -16.94
C ASN A 120 3.31 -2.90 -17.74
N ARG A 121 2.35 -3.60 -18.37
CA ARG A 121 1.23 -2.96 -19.09
C ARG A 121 0.21 -2.30 -18.15
N TYR A 122 -0.05 -2.88 -16.99
CA TYR A 122 -1.17 -2.48 -16.12
C TYR A 122 -0.74 -1.92 -14.76
N THR A 123 0.52 -2.10 -14.38
CA THR A 123 1.00 -1.75 -13.04
C THR A 123 2.40 -1.14 -13.13
N ARG A 124 2.52 0.11 -12.71
CA ARG A 124 3.81 0.78 -12.59
C ARG A 124 4.39 0.49 -11.21
N VAL A 125 5.40 -0.38 -11.17
CA VAL A 125 6.09 -0.74 -9.93
C VAL A 125 7.22 0.25 -9.70
N GLY A 126 7.22 0.89 -8.54
CA GLY A 126 8.27 1.82 -8.12
C GLY A 126 9.42 1.14 -7.35
N PRO A 127 10.45 1.89 -7.01
CA PRO A 127 11.56 1.38 -6.21
C PRO A 127 11.08 0.96 -4.82
N SER A 128 11.66 -0.10 -4.27
CA SER A 128 11.35 -0.54 -2.92
C SER A 128 11.95 0.42 -1.88
N VAL A 129 11.16 0.71 -0.84
CA VAL A 129 11.61 1.45 0.34
C VAL A 129 12.50 0.54 1.20
N PRO A 130 13.59 1.03 1.79
CA PRO A 130 14.43 0.22 2.66
C PRO A 130 13.70 -0.24 3.93
N VAL A 131 14.31 -1.12 4.70
CA VAL A 131 13.76 -1.57 5.98
C VAL A 131 13.72 -0.39 6.95
N LEU A 132 12.53 0.01 7.38
CA LEU A 132 12.27 1.10 8.32
C LEU A 132 11.27 0.64 9.39
N PRO A 133 11.25 1.27 10.57
CA PRO A 133 10.28 0.93 11.61
C PRO A 133 8.84 1.12 11.12
N ALA A 134 7.99 0.13 11.35
CA ALA A 134 6.57 0.21 11.04
C ALA A 134 5.93 1.44 11.73
N THR A 135 4.95 2.06 11.08
CA THR A 135 4.24 3.26 11.56
C THR A 135 5.10 4.51 11.75
N SER A 136 6.39 4.48 11.39
CA SER A 136 7.26 5.64 11.51
C SER A 136 6.96 6.70 10.46
N LYS A 137 7.31 7.94 10.79
CA LYS A 137 7.23 9.07 9.85
C LYS A 137 8.16 8.85 8.66
N ASP A 138 9.36 8.30 8.91
CA ASP A 138 10.34 8.00 7.87
C ASP A 138 9.78 7.00 6.84
N LEU A 139 9.09 5.93 7.29
CA LEU A 139 8.45 4.98 6.40
C LEU A 139 7.38 5.67 5.53
N ALA A 140 6.58 6.54 6.12
CA ALA A 140 5.55 7.29 5.40
C ALA A 140 6.16 8.22 4.32
N GLU A 141 7.17 8.99 4.67
CA GLU A 141 7.87 9.93 3.78
C GLU A 141 8.61 9.19 2.65
N GLN A 142 9.32 8.11 2.97
CA GLN A 142 10.02 7.29 1.99
C GLN A 142 9.06 6.57 1.03
N THR A 143 7.92 6.09 1.55
CA THR A 143 6.88 5.48 0.71
C THR A 143 6.28 6.52 -0.25
N PHE A 144 6.00 7.74 0.22
CA PHE A 144 5.54 8.83 -0.62
C PHE A 144 6.57 9.19 -1.71
N ALA A 145 7.83 9.38 -1.32
CA ALA A 145 8.92 9.69 -2.26
C ALA A 145 9.14 8.59 -3.30
N ALA A 146 9.01 7.32 -2.92
CA ALA A 146 9.14 6.18 -3.84
C ALA A 146 7.97 6.09 -4.85
N MET A 147 6.82 6.71 -4.57
CA MET A 147 5.64 6.69 -5.42
C MET A 147 5.49 7.91 -6.34
N THR A 148 6.24 8.99 -6.04
CA THR A 148 6.04 10.29 -6.67
C THR A 148 7.30 10.82 -7.32
N ASP A 149 7.12 11.77 -8.25
CA ASP A 149 8.23 12.60 -8.75
C ASP A 149 8.56 13.73 -7.77
N ILE A 150 9.57 14.53 -8.11
CA ILE A 150 10.02 15.66 -7.30
C ILE A 150 8.97 16.77 -7.10
N MET A 151 7.91 16.75 -7.91
CA MET A 151 6.77 17.65 -7.80
C MET A 151 5.60 17.06 -7.00
N GLY A 152 5.77 15.85 -6.45
CA GLY A 152 4.73 15.11 -5.73
C GLY A 152 3.67 14.46 -6.62
N ASN A 153 3.86 14.43 -7.96
CA ASN A 153 2.92 13.74 -8.84
C ASN A 153 3.13 12.22 -8.78
N ARG A 154 2.06 11.47 -8.70
CA ARG A 154 2.12 10.01 -8.71
C ARG A 154 2.68 9.49 -10.04
N ILE A 155 3.78 8.76 -9.97
CA ILE A 155 4.42 8.09 -11.12
C ILE A 155 4.35 6.57 -11.03
N TYR A 156 4.14 6.02 -9.83
CA TYR A 156 3.99 4.58 -9.63
C TYR A 156 2.66 4.23 -8.96
N ASP A 157 2.24 2.98 -9.11
CA ASP A 157 0.98 2.45 -8.61
C ASP A 157 1.19 1.57 -7.36
N VAL A 158 2.37 0.96 -7.23
CA VAL A 158 2.74 0.10 -6.10
C VAL A 158 4.23 0.19 -5.81
N VAL A 159 4.60 0.17 -4.53
CA VAL A 159 5.98 0.07 -4.04
C VAL A 159 6.10 -0.96 -2.93
N GLY A 160 7.21 -1.69 -2.90
CA GLY A 160 7.58 -2.55 -1.79
C GLY A 160 8.09 -1.74 -0.59
N GLN A 161 7.84 -2.24 0.61
CA GLN A 161 8.41 -1.75 1.87
C GLN A 161 9.23 -2.88 2.48
N GLY A 162 10.55 -2.72 2.48
CA GLY A 162 11.50 -3.77 2.85
C GLY A 162 11.20 -4.38 4.21
N GLY A 163 11.13 -5.73 4.27
CA GLY A 163 10.85 -6.49 5.48
C GLY A 163 9.47 -6.25 6.12
N HIS A 164 8.56 -5.53 5.43
CA HIS A 164 7.26 -5.15 5.98
C HIS A 164 6.10 -5.57 5.06
N GLY A 165 5.94 -4.94 3.91
CA GLY A 165 4.81 -5.18 3.05
C GLY A 165 4.88 -4.40 1.74
N VAL A 166 3.72 -3.95 1.27
CA VAL A 166 3.58 -3.12 0.07
C VAL A 166 2.56 -2.02 0.29
N CYS A 167 2.74 -0.92 -0.41
CA CYS A 167 1.74 0.13 -0.51
C CYS A 167 1.33 0.32 -1.97
N ALA A 168 0.03 0.31 -2.26
CA ALA A 168 -0.52 0.56 -3.59
C ALA A 168 -1.55 1.68 -3.57
N VAL A 169 -1.64 2.42 -4.67
CA VAL A 169 -2.53 3.57 -4.84
C VAL A 169 -3.31 3.48 -6.15
N ALA A 170 -4.61 3.79 -6.10
CA ALA A 170 -5.46 3.77 -7.28
C ALA A 170 -6.70 4.67 -7.12
N GLY A 171 -7.63 4.59 -8.10
CA GLY A 171 -8.92 5.26 -8.07
C GLY A 171 -9.93 4.67 -7.09
N ASP A 172 -9.77 3.41 -6.70
CA ASP A 172 -10.62 2.69 -5.75
C ASP A 172 -9.83 1.53 -5.08
N PRO A 173 -10.37 0.89 -4.01
CA PRO A 173 -9.66 -0.15 -3.27
C PRO A 173 -9.35 -1.40 -4.09
N TRP A 174 -10.26 -1.81 -4.98
CA TRP A 174 -10.04 -2.99 -5.79
C TRP A 174 -8.94 -2.78 -6.83
N ALA A 175 -8.93 -1.63 -7.49
CA ALA A 175 -7.87 -1.29 -8.44
C ALA A 175 -6.49 -1.24 -7.75
N ALA A 176 -6.40 -0.72 -6.52
CA ALA A 176 -5.15 -0.76 -5.75
C ALA A 176 -4.76 -2.19 -5.33
N TYR A 177 -5.74 -3.00 -4.90
CA TYR A 177 -5.53 -4.41 -4.61
C TYR A 177 -5.01 -5.19 -5.82
N GLU A 178 -5.57 -4.95 -7.01
CA GLU A 178 -5.17 -5.62 -8.24
C GLU A 178 -3.71 -5.31 -8.64
N HIS A 179 -3.20 -4.12 -8.34
CA HIS A 179 -1.78 -3.83 -8.52
C HIS A 179 -0.91 -4.73 -7.63
N ILE A 180 -1.32 -4.93 -6.39
CA ILE A 180 -0.64 -5.83 -5.46
C ILE A 180 -0.74 -7.29 -5.95
N GLU A 181 -1.93 -7.70 -6.40
CA GLU A 181 -2.18 -9.08 -6.86
C GLU A 181 -1.29 -9.46 -8.05
N ARG A 182 -1.18 -8.56 -9.05
CA ARG A 182 -0.29 -8.77 -10.19
C ARG A 182 1.18 -8.91 -9.77
N LEU A 183 1.63 -8.05 -8.86
CA LEU A 183 3.00 -8.09 -8.37
C LEU A 183 3.28 -9.34 -7.53
N ASP A 184 2.35 -9.72 -6.64
CA ASP A 184 2.51 -10.94 -5.82
C ASP A 184 2.56 -12.19 -6.69
N HIS A 185 1.74 -12.25 -7.75
CA HIS A 185 1.72 -13.39 -8.67
C HIS A 185 3.07 -13.61 -9.37
N ILE A 186 3.71 -12.55 -9.89
CA ILE A 186 5.04 -12.72 -10.52
C ILE A 186 6.12 -13.03 -9.49
N CYS A 187 6.03 -12.49 -8.27
CA CYS A 187 6.92 -12.88 -7.18
C CYS A 187 6.78 -14.38 -6.85
N GLU A 188 5.55 -14.91 -6.81
CA GLU A 188 5.28 -16.33 -6.62
C GLU A 188 5.93 -17.18 -7.71
N ILE A 189 5.75 -16.80 -8.99
CA ILE A 189 6.37 -17.50 -10.13
C ILE A 189 7.88 -17.57 -9.98
N VAL A 190 8.51 -16.43 -9.70
CA VAL A 190 9.98 -16.37 -9.61
C VAL A 190 10.50 -17.15 -8.42
N LEU A 191 9.88 -17.06 -7.26
CA LEU A 191 10.26 -17.83 -6.08
C LEU A 191 10.12 -19.34 -6.31
N LYS A 192 9.03 -19.78 -6.97
CA LYS A 192 8.79 -21.20 -7.30
C LYS A 192 9.70 -21.72 -8.42
N SER A 193 10.22 -20.85 -9.29
CA SER A 193 11.15 -21.25 -10.36
C SER A 193 12.52 -21.68 -9.84
N GLY A 194 12.85 -21.34 -8.59
CA GLY A 194 14.17 -21.58 -8.01
C GLY A 194 15.28 -20.66 -8.54
N VAL A 195 14.96 -19.73 -9.44
CA VAL A 195 15.91 -18.73 -9.91
C VAL A 195 16.22 -17.77 -8.75
N ARG A 196 17.50 -17.44 -8.60
CA ARG A 196 17.95 -16.47 -7.58
C ARG A 196 18.19 -15.11 -8.23
N PRO A 197 18.02 -13.99 -7.46
CA PRO A 197 18.43 -12.69 -7.96
C PRO A 197 19.92 -12.74 -8.31
N HIS A 198 20.28 -12.13 -9.42
CA HIS A 198 21.70 -11.91 -9.71
C HIS A 198 22.26 -11.00 -8.63
N ASN A 199 23.18 -11.50 -7.83
CA ASN A 199 23.95 -10.66 -6.93
C ASN A 199 24.55 -9.54 -7.77
N GLN A 200 24.22 -8.30 -7.42
CA GLN A 200 24.99 -7.17 -7.92
C GLN A 200 26.38 -7.31 -7.28
N GLU A 201 27.29 -7.96 -7.97
CA GLU A 201 28.70 -7.78 -7.69
C GLU A 201 28.98 -6.31 -7.82
N ASN A 202 29.48 -5.74 -6.73
CA ASN A 202 29.91 -4.37 -6.58
C ASN A 202 30.64 -3.90 -7.86
N LYS A 203 30.09 -2.87 -8.51
CA LYS A 203 30.86 -1.98 -9.38
C LYS A 203 30.81 -0.57 -8.80
#